data_442402b9221e91b6b9d6ba46f3290cad
#
_entry.id   442402b9221e91b6b9d6ba46f3290cad
#
_cell.length_a   1.000
_cell.length_b   1.000
_cell.length_c   1.000
_cell.angle_alpha   90.00
_cell.angle_beta   90.00
_cell.angle_gamma   90.00
#
_symmetry.space_group_name_H-M   'P 1'
#
loop_
_entity.id
_entity.type
_entity.pdbx_description
1 polymer ?
#
loop_
_entity_poly.entity_id
_entity_poly.type
_entity_poly.pdbx_seq_one_letter_code
_entity_poly.pdbx_strand_id
1 'polypeptide(L)'
;MGERVEKHKVTRWQIAAFGLPSIPISALGLPIVVYLPPFYAHDMGLSLTVVGTVFMMARFWDVITDPVLGMVSDRFPSRWGRRRHWIVISAPLLLISAYMLFMPTPPVTWVYLAGWMFFLYIGWTLITISHMSWGAELSADYDERSTIQGMREFLLIFGMFTVLALPAIIESVSEAGAGGAEKVAAMGWFIIILLPITIGLAVWVTPEFPSAPHQQIPWKRAWGMIMRNRLLQRVLVADLLVNIAPAITGSLYIFFASHVMGLPKSASLLLLIYFIAGFVGIPAWIRMSHIAGKHKTLAIAMVYGAVTLPLVVFFPRGEFWWLFVGNSLYGVAYGAGSFLLRSIMADVIDTDYLETGQRRTGLYYSLLSMTAKVGAALAVGITYPLLDLIQFTPGGENSPETLNQFMALYVAMPALVMLAAAFVMWRFPLDRAAQLALRRKIEERDGKHRAHEASDAAAAVAAVGTAGGVIDPSGD
;
A
#
# COMPACT_ATOMS: atom_id res chain seq x y z
N MET A 1 23.25 20.60 -31.36
CA MET A 1 23.86 21.13 -30.14
C MET A 1 23.31 20.33 -28.97
N GLY A 2 23.98 19.22 -28.63
CA GLY A 2 23.52 18.32 -27.61
C GLY A 2 23.99 18.80 -26.25
N GLU A 3 23.09 19.40 -25.47
CA GLU A 3 23.34 19.61 -24.05
C GLU A 3 23.57 18.25 -23.38
N ARG A 4 24.80 18.03 -22.92
CA ARG A 4 25.14 17.00 -21.99
C ARG A 4 24.31 17.27 -20.72
N VAL A 5 23.26 16.51 -20.51
CA VAL A 5 22.59 16.44 -19.21
C VAL A 5 23.67 16.00 -18.21
N GLU A 6 24.21 16.95 -17.46
CA GLU A 6 25.12 16.64 -16.36
C GLU A 6 24.42 15.62 -15.44
N LYS A 7 25.00 14.45 -15.35
CA LYS A 7 24.54 13.39 -14.41
C LYS A 7 24.82 13.89 -12.98
N HIS A 8 23.91 14.66 -12.42
CA HIS A 8 23.97 15.01 -11.01
C HIS A 8 23.73 13.72 -10.19
N LYS A 9 24.78 13.21 -9.58
CA LYS A 9 24.66 12.10 -8.64
C LYS A 9 24.06 12.60 -7.34
N VAL A 10 22.98 11.93 -6.90
CA VAL A 10 22.35 12.21 -5.60
C VAL A 10 23.21 11.59 -4.50
N THR A 11 23.60 12.38 -3.50
CA THR A 11 24.43 11.88 -2.39
C THR A 11 23.65 10.94 -1.49
N ARG A 12 24.35 10.05 -0.79
CA ARG A 12 23.71 9.11 0.17
C ARG A 12 22.90 9.84 1.26
N TRP A 13 23.39 11.00 1.68
CA TRP A 13 22.69 11.87 2.63
C TRP A 13 21.39 12.44 2.04
N GLN A 14 21.40 12.85 0.81
CA GLN A 14 20.21 13.34 0.11
C GLN A 14 19.16 12.22 -0.07
N ILE A 15 19.62 11.00 -0.37
CA ILE A 15 18.73 9.82 -0.46
C ILE A 15 18.10 9.50 0.92
N ALA A 16 18.90 9.54 1.99
CA ALA A 16 18.40 9.35 3.34
C ALA A 16 17.40 10.43 3.75
N ALA A 17 17.75 11.71 3.56
CA ALA A 17 16.87 12.85 3.85
C ALA A 17 15.56 12.80 3.05
N PHE A 18 15.63 12.44 1.76
CA PHE A 18 14.46 12.21 0.92
C PHE A 18 13.55 11.12 1.50
N GLY A 19 14.12 10.03 2.00
CA GLY A 19 13.36 8.90 2.52
C GLY A 19 12.65 9.17 3.85
N LEU A 20 13.15 10.08 4.69
CA LEU A 20 12.65 10.31 6.07
C LEU A 20 11.13 10.57 6.17
N PRO A 21 10.48 11.34 5.29
CA PRO A 21 9.02 11.53 5.34
C PRO A 21 8.22 10.22 5.23
N SER A 22 8.82 9.16 4.70
CA SER A 22 8.16 7.85 4.62
C SER A 22 7.80 7.28 5.99
N ILE A 23 8.55 7.64 7.04
CA ILE A 23 8.29 7.19 8.42
C ILE A 23 6.92 7.66 8.91
N PRO A 24 6.62 8.97 9.02
CA PRO A 24 5.30 9.43 9.46
C PRO A 24 4.19 9.15 8.43
N ILE A 25 4.48 9.07 7.14
CA ILE A 25 3.50 8.71 6.11
C ILE A 25 2.99 7.28 6.33
N SER A 26 3.89 6.33 6.58
CA SER A 26 3.49 4.93 6.85
C SER A 26 2.82 4.78 8.21
N ALA A 27 3.26 5.58 9.19
CA ALA A 27 2.70 5.59 10.53
C ALA A 27 1.22 6.02 10.59
N LEU A 28 0.70 6.71 9.57
CA LEU A 28 -0.74 7.01 9.45
C LEU A 28 -1.56 5.77 9.04
N GLY A 29 -1.00 4.88 8.25
CA GLY A 29 -1.75 3.81 7.56
C GLY A 29 -2.43 2.82 8.50
N LEU A 30 -1.66 2.18 9.36
CA LEU A 30 -2.18 1.15 10.28
C LEU A 30 -3.07 1.70 11.39
N PRO A 31 -2.72 2.80 12.07
CA PRO A 31 -3.63 3.38 13.09
C PRO A 31 -5.02 3.69 12.54
N ILE A 32 -5.13 4.20 11.32
CA ILE A 32 -6.42 4.51 10.70
C ILE A 32 -7.27 3.24 10.49
N VAL A 33 -6.66 2.10 10.20
CA VAL A 33 -7.41 0.86 9.92
C VAL A 33 -7.68 0.05 11.18
N VAL A 34 -6.72 0.01 12.11
CA VAL A 34 -6.73 -0.93 13.24
C VAL A 34 -7.13 -0.28 14.55
N TYR A 35 -6.68 0.96 14.80
CA TYR A 35 -6.83 1.61 16.11
C TYR A 35 -7.92 2.68 16.14
N LEU A 36 -8.04 3.52 15.11
CA LEU A 36 -9.05 4.58 15.11
C LEU A 36 -10.50 4.05 15.08
N PRO A 37 -10.87 3.02 14.28
CA PRO A 37 -12.25 2.55 14.30
C PRO A 37 -12.71 2.04 15.67
N PRO A 38 -11.95 1.16 16.37
CA PRO A 38 -12.32 0.77 17.74
C PRO A 38 -12.33 1.93 18.72
N PHE A 39 -11.40 2.87 18.62
CA PHE A 39 -11.31 4.04 19.46
C PHE A 39 -12.57 4.92 19.35
N TYR A 40 -13.02 5.21 18.13
CA TYR A 40 -14.23 6.00 17.92
C TYR A 40 -15.51 5.27 18.34
N ALA A 41 -15.55 3.95 18.24
CA ALA A 41 -16.68 3.18 18.69
C ALA A 41 -16.72 2.98 20.21
N HIS A 42 -15.56 2.70 20.82
CA HIS A 42 -15.46 2.39 22.26
C HIS A 42 -15.32 3.66 23.11
N ASP A 43 -14.28 4.46 22.83
CA ASP A 43 -13.90 5.58 23.71
C ASP A 43 -14.70 6.85 23.40
N MET A 44 -15.11 7.05 22.13
CA MET A 44 -15.88 8.23 21.70
C MET A 44 -17.39 7.97 21.61
N GLY A 45 -17.84 6.73 21.78
CA GLY A 45 -19.27 6.37 21.90
C GLY A 45 -20.07 6.46 20.60
N LEU A 46 -19.41 6.46 19.42
CA LEU A 46 -20.13 6.38 18.15
C LEU A 46 -20.59 4.95 17.89
N SER A 47 -21.78 4.77 17.27
CA SER A 47 -22.24 3.42 16.91
C SER A 47 -21.31 2.76 15.89
N LEU A 48 -21.16 1.44 15.99
CA LEU A 48 -20.30 0.65 15.08
C LEU A 48 -20.68 0.88 13.62
N THR A 49 -21.97 0.88 13.30
CA THR A 49 -22.48 1.15 11.95
C THR A 49 -22.04 2.52 11.44
N VAL A 50 -22.13 3.57 12.26
CA VAL A 50 -21.70 4.93 11.89
C VAL A 50 -20.19 4.95 11.64
N VAL A 51 -19.39 4.40 12.52
CA VAL A 51 -17.93 4.33 12.37
C VAL A 51 -17.57 3.57 11.08
N GLY A 52 -18.12 2.36 10.89
CA GLY A 52 -17.88 1.56 9.71
C GLY A 52 -18.23 2.28 8.41
N THR A 53 -19.37 2.96 8.38
CA THR A 53 -19.83 3.72 7.20
C THR A 53 -18.91 4.91 6.90
N VAL A 54 -18.53 5.70 7.91
CA VAL A 54 -17.66 6.86 7.73
C VAL A 54 -16.28 6.44 7.23
N PHE A 55 -15.66 5.41 7.83
CA PHE A 55 -14.37 4.90 7.38
C PHE A 55 -14.44 4.32 5.96
N MET A 56 -15.49 3.61 5.61
CA MET A 56 -15.71 3.11 4.25
C MET A 56 -15.84 4.27 3.25
N MET A 57 -16.69 5.27 3.54
CA MET A 57 -16.88 6.42 2.67
C MET A 57 -15.60 7.23 2.50
N ALA A 58 -14.85 7.44 3.58
CA ALA A 58 -13.57 8.14 3.54
C ALA A 58 -12.53 7.41 2.67
N ARG A 59 -12.52 6.08 2.66
CA ARG A 59 -11.67 5.28 1.78
C ARG A 59 -12.11 5.35 0.32
N PHE A 60 -13.41 5.31 0.02
CA PHE A 60 -13.90 5.51 -1.34
C PHE A 60 -13.58 6.93 -1.83
N TRP A 61 -13.66 7.92 -0.95
CA TRP A 61 -13.21 9.27 -1.24
C TRP A 61 -11.72 9.31 -1.64
N ASP A 62 -10.87 8.61 -0.89
CA ASP A 62 -9.44 8.47 -1.19
C ASP A 62 -9.19 7.89 -2.60
N VAL A 63 -9.93 6.86 -2.99
CA VAL A 63 -9.87 6.28 -4.35
C VAL A 63 -10.21 7.30 -5.45
N ILE A 64 -11.15 8.21 -5.18
CA ILE A 64 -11.56 9.24 -6.15
C ILE A 64 -10.55 10.40 -6.18
N THR A 65 -10.04 10.80 -5.02
CA THR A 65 -9.12 11.94 -4.91
C THR A 65 -7.73 11.66 -5.43
N ASP A 66 -7.25 10.41 -5.38
CA ASP A 66 -5.93 10.05 -5.87
C ASP A 66 -5.65 10.51 -7.31
N PRO A 67 -6.46 10.12 -8.32
CA PRO A 67 -6.23 10.57 -9.69
C PRO A 67 -6.44 12.07 -9.87
N VAL A 68 -7.39 12.67 -9.15
CA VAL A 68 -7.66 14.11 -9.23
C VAL A 68 -6.48 14.92 -8.68
N LEU A 69 -6.03 14.61 -7.47
CA LEU A 69 -4.91 15.30 -6.84
C LEU A 69 -3.59 15.02 -7.54
N GLY A 70 -3.43 13.82 -8.11
CA GLY A 70 -2.31 13.50 -8.99
C GLY A 70 -2.25 14.44 -10.20
N MET A 71 -3.38 14.62 -10.90
CA MET A 71 -3.48 15.56 -12.02
C MET A 71 -3.22 17.02 -11.60
N VAL A 72 -3.76 17.43 -10.46
CA VAL A 72 -3.54 18.78 -9.90
C VAL A 72 -2.07 18.99 -9.60
N SER A 73 -1.42 18.02 -8.94
CA SER A 73 0.01 18.11 -8.59
C SER A 73 0.93 18.16 -9.82
N ASP A 74 0.50 17.55 -10.92
CA ASP A 74 1.22 17.58 -12.19
C ASP A 74 1.05 18.91 -12.95
N ARG A 75 -0.13 19.54 -12.83
CA ARG A 75 -0.50 20.72 -13.63
C ARG A 75 0.02 22.05 -13.07
N PHE A 76 0.19 22.15 -11.77
CA PHE A 76 0.52 23.41 -11.08
C PHE A 76 1.92 23.38 -10.47
N PRO A 77 3.00 23.65 -11.24
CA PRO A 77 4.35 23.83 -10.69
C PRO A 77 4.44 25.17 -9.95
N SER A 78 5.34 25.25 -8.97
CA SER A 78 5.64 26.49 -8.28
C SER A 78 7.12 26.89 -8.45
N ARG A 79 7.48 28.09 -7.97
CA ARG A 79 8.88 28.54 -7.90
C ARG A 79 9.77 27.68 -6.98
N TRP A 80 9.17 26.86 -6.12
CA TRP A 80 9.88 25.94 -5.22
C TRP A 80 10.11 24.57 -5.83
N GLY A 81 9.64 24.37 -7.06
CA GLY A 81 9.63 23.10 -7.76
C GLY A 81 8.22 22.61 -8.04
N ARG A 82 8.11 21.43 -8.63
CA ARG A 82 6.83 20.82 -9.02
C ARG A 82 6.25 19.95 -7.90
N ARG A 83 7.11 19.34 -7.08
CA ARG A 83 6.68 18.36 -6.04
C ARG A 83 6.79 18.90 -4.62
N ARG A 84 7.86 19.65 -4.33
CA ARG A 84 8.16 20.16 -2.98
C ARG A 84 7.02 20.96 -2.36
N HIS A 85 6.45 21.90 -3.12
CA HIS A 85 5.40 22.78 -2.58
C HIS A 85 4.14 22.00 -2.18
N TRP A 86 3.77 20.93 -2.90
CA TRP A 86 2.64 20.08 -2.53
C TRP A 86 2.89 19.31 -1.24
N ILE A 87 4.12 18.83 -1.03
CA ILE A 87 4.55 18.18 0.22
C ILE A 87 4.45 19.18 1.38
N VAL A 88 4.92 20.41 1.18
CA VAL A 88 4.86 21.46 2.22
C VAL A 88 3.41 21.89 2.50
N ILE A 89 2.57 22.06 1.48
CA ILE A 89 1.14 22.40 1.65
C ILE A 89 0.35 21.29 2.33
N SER A 90 0.68 20.03 2.04
CA SER A 90 0.00 18.88 2.68
C SER A 90 0.32 18.75 4.16
N ALA A 91 1.50 19.21 4.62
CA ALA A 91 1.94 19.06 5.99
C ALA A 91 0.98 19.70 7.03
N PRO A 92 0.62 21.01 6.97
CA PRO A 92 -0.30 21.59 7.92
C PRO A 92 -1.69 20.95 7.90
N LEU A 93 -2.17 20.55 6.73
CA LEU A 93 -3.45 19.84 6.61
C LEU A 93 -3.42 18.50 7.32
N LEU A 94 -2.33 17.73 7.15
CA LEU A 94 -2.14 16.46 7.85
C LEU A 94 -1.95 16.64 9.35
N LEU A 95 -1.18 17.64 9.78
CA LEU A 95 -0.93 17.92 11.19
C LEU A 95 -2.23 18.23 11.93
N ILE A 96 -3.04 19.14 11.37
CA ILE A 96 -4.32 19.54 11.98
C ILE A 96 -5.28 18.33 11.97
N SER A 97 -5.40 17.64 10.86
CA SER A 97 -6.30 16.47 10.77
C SER A 97 -5.87 15.32 11.68
N ALA A 98 -4.56 15.06 11.79
CA ALA A 98 -4.04 14.05 12.72
C ALA A 98 -4.31 14.46 14.18
N TYR A 99 -4.07 15.72 14.55
CA TYR A 99 -4.39 16.20 15.90
C TYR A 99 -5.87 15.99 16.22
N MET A 100 -6.76 16.42 15.34
CA MET A 100 -8.21 16.34 15.56
C MET A 100 -8.72 14.90 15.56
N LEU A 101 -8.13 13.99 14.79
CA LEU A 101 -8.57 12.60 14.75
C LEU A 101 -7.97 11.72 15.84
N PHE A 102 -6.73 11.97 16.24
CA PHE A 102 -6.03 11.15 17.24
C PHE A 102 -6.21 11.66 18.68
N MET A 103 -6.60 12.93 18.86
CA MET A 103 -6.83 13.58 20.17
C MET A 103 -8.14 14.38 20.16
N PRO A 104 -9.28 13.72 19.81
CA PRO A 104 -10.56 14.41 19.80
C PRO A 104 -11.02 14.76 21.20
N THR A 105 -11.72 15.88 21.35
CA THR A 105 -12.39 16.29 22.59
C THR A 105 -13.87 15.94 22.53
N PRO A 106 -14.40 15.10 23.43
CA PRO A 106 -15.83 14.83 23.51
C PRO A 106 -16.69 16.08 23.77
N PRO A 107 -17.92 16.15 23.21
CA PRO A 107 -18.64 15.16 22.47
C PRO A 107 -18.25 15.12 20.99
N VAL A 108 -18.04 13.92 20.43
CA VAL A 108 -17.69 13.72 19.02
C VAL A 108 -18.92 13.27 18.22
N THR A 109 -19.12 13.87 17.04
CA THR A 109 -20.19 13.52 16.12
C THR A 109 -19.66 12.80 14.89
N TRP A 110 -20.55 12.11 14.16
CA TRP A 110 -20.18 11.49 12.89
C TRP A 110 -19.71 12.53 11.84
N VAL A 111 -20.26 13.74 11.87
CA VAL A 111 -19.87 14.85 10.98
C VAL A 111 -18.42 15.27 11.26
N TYR A 112 -18.05 15.36 12.54
CA TYR A 112 -16.69 15.64 12.96
C TYR A 112 -15.72 14.59 12.43
N LEU A 113 -16.01 13.30 12.64
CA LEU A 113 -15.19 12.21 12.18
C LEU A 113 -15.08 12.21 10.65
N ALA A 114 -16.18 12.31 9.93
CA ALA A 114 -16.22 12.34 8.47
C ALA A 114 -15.44 13.53 7.89
N GLY A 115 -15.62 14.73 8.45
CA GLY A 115 -14.94 15.93 8.01
C GLY A 115 -13.43 15.86 8.16
N TRP A 116 -12.94 15.43 9.34
CA TRP A 116 -11.50 15.33 9.56
C TRP A 116 -10.85 14.16 8.80
N MET A 117 -11.55 13.05 8.62
CA MET A 117 -11.09 11.96 7.75
C MET A 117 -10.98 12.41 6.28
N PHE A 118 -11.91 13.22 5.80
CA PHE A 118 -11.87 13.81 4.47
C PHE A 118 -10.60 14.67 4.27
N PHE A 119 -10.32 15.58 5.20
CA PHE A 119 -9.12 16.42 5.12
C PHE A 119 -7.83 15.61 5.29
N LEU A 120 -7.82 14.62 6.18
CA LEU A 120 -6.68 13.73 6.35
C LEU A 120 -6.32 13.02 5.04
N TYR A 121 -7.30 12.45 4.34
CA TYR A 121 -7.06 11.76 3.09
C TYR A 121 -6.58 12.68 1.98
N ILE A 122 -7.10 13.91 1.87
CA ILE A 122 -6.57 14.91 0.91
C ILE A 122 -5.07 15.15 1.19
N GLY A 123 -4.70 15.44 2.43
CA GLY A 123 -3.32 15.68 2.81
C GLY A 123 -2.43 14.45 2.58
N TRP A 124 -2.94 13.26 2.94
CA TRP A 124 -2.19 12.00 2.76
C TRP A 124 -1.98 11.64 1.28
N THR A 125 -3.00 11.81 0.45
CA THR A 125 -2.86 11.61 -1.00
C THR A 125 -1.86 12.58 -1.61
N LEU A 126 -1.95 13.88 -1.27
CA LEU A 126 -1.03 14.89 -1.79
C LEU A 126 0.42 14.60 -1.42
N ILE A 127 0.71 14.28 -0.15
CA ILE A 127 2.09 13.98 0.27
C ILE A 127 2.58 12.69 -0.37
N THR A 128 1.77 11.64 -0.39
CA THR A 128 2.19 10.33 -0.88
C THR A 128 2.49 10.36 -2.37
N ILE A 129 1.60 10.93 -3.18
CA ILE A 129 1.78 11.05 -4.63
C ILE A 129 2.97 11.95 -4.96
N SER A 130 3.08 13.12 -4.31
CA SER A 130 4.16 14.06 -4.56
C SER A 130 5.51 13.50 -4.15
N HIS A 131 5.61 12.84 -2.99
CA HIS A 131 6.83 12.22 -2.50
C HIS A 131 7.28 11.04 -3.39
N MET A 132 6.33 10.19 -3.83
CA MET A 132 6.62 9.07 -4.71
C MET A 132 7.10 9.55 -6.09
N SER A 133 6.44 10.56 -6.65
CA SER A 133 6.80 11.17 -7.93
C SER A 133 8.15 11.88 -7.85
N TRP A 134 8.41 12.62 -6.77
CA TRP A 134 9.71 13.28 -6.56
C TRP A 134 10.86 12.27 -6.53
N GLY A 135 10.69 11.13 -5.82
CA GLY A 135 11.69 10.07 -5.80
C GLY A 135 11.98 9.45 -7.18
N ALA A 136 10.97 9.34 -8.03
CA ALA A 136 11.14 8.85 -9.39
C ALA A 136 11.85 9.86 -10.32
N GLU A 137 11.76 11.14 -9.98
CA GLU A 137 12.33 12.27 -10.74
C GLU A 137 13.75 12.67 -10.27
N LEU A 138 14.22 12.14 -9.11
CA LEU A 138 15.52 12.50 -8.53
C LEU A 138 16.73 12.01 -9.32
N SER A 139 16.63 10.93 -10.07
CA SER A 139 17.72 10.40 -10.88
C SER A 139 17.21 9.79 -12.18
N ALA A 140 17.98 9.95 -13.25
CA ALA A 140 17.78 9.24 -14.52
C ALA A 140 18.49 7.88 -14.55
N ASP A 141 19.42 7.63 -13.63
CA ASP A 141 20.16 6.37 -13.52
C ASP A 141 19.30 5.27 -12.89
N TYR A 142 19.34 4.08 -13.47
CA TYR A 142 18.50 2.94 -13.05
C TYR A 142 18.86 2.44 -11.64
N ASP A 143 20.16 2.31 -11.35
CA ASP A 143 20.64 1.76 -10.08
C ASP A 143 20.43 2.76 -8.94
N GLU A 144 20.64 4.05 -9.23
CA GLU A 144 20.39 5.12 -8.28
C GLU A 144 18.89 5.25 -7.95
N ARG A 145 17.99 5.16 -8.96
CA ARG A 145 16.54 5.07 -8.73
C ARG A 145 16.15 3.92 -7.82
N SER A 146 16.74 2.75 -8.07
CA SER A 146 16.49 1.57 -7.26
C SER A 146 16.92 1.77 -5.80
N THR A 147 18.05 2.44 -5.58
CA THR A 147 18.55 2.81 -4.25
C THR A 147 17.64 3.82 -3.55
N ILE A 148 17.17 4.85 -4.26
CA ILE A 148 16.23 5.86 -3.74
C ILE A 148 14.91 5.22 -3.31
N GLN A 149 14.31 4.39 -4.17
CA GLN A 149 13.06 3.71 -3.87
C GLN A 149 13.24 2.65 -2.76
N GLY A 150 14.37 1.95 -2.75
CA GLY A 150 14.71 0.98 -1.68
C GLY A 150 14.83 1.66 -0.31
N MET A 151 15.50 2.81 -0.23
CA MET A 151 15.58 3.60 1.01
C MET A 151 14.20 4.08 1.48
N ARG A 152 13.38 4.59 0.56
CA ARG A 152 12.00 5.00 0.85
C ARG A 152 11.19 3.85 1.42
N GLU A 153 11.23 2.67 0.79
CA GLU A 153 10.49 1.49 1.22
C GLU A 153 10.97 0.95 2.56
N PHE A 154 12.28 0.94 2.78
CA PHE A 154 12.88 0.59 4.08
C PHE A 154 12.35 1.49 5.21
N LEU A 155 12.31 2.81 4.99
CA LEU A 155 11.84 3.77 5.98
C LEU A 155 10.30 3.73 6.16
N LEU A 156 9.53 3.36 5.11
CA LEU A 156 8.10 3.04 5.26
C LEU A 156 7.88 1.88 6.23
N ILE A 157 8.63 0.80 6.03
CA ILE A 157 8.55 -0.38 6.90
C ILE A 157 8.99 -0.05 8.33
N PHE A 158 10.08 0.68 8.49
CA PHE A 158 10.56 1.13 9.78
C PHE A 158 9.52 1.98 10.52
N GLY A 159 8.90 2.96 9.85
CA GLY A 159 7.85 3.79 10.42
C GLY A 159 6.61 3.00 10.84
N MET A 160 6.22 2.02 10.03
CA MET A 160 5.11 1.12 10.35
C MET A 160 5.39 0.32 11.64
N PHE A 161 6.56 -0.30 11.76
CA PHE A 161 6.91 -1.04 12.97
C PHE A 161 7.05 -0.14 14.19
N THR A 162 7.61 1.05 14.03
CA THR A 162 7.76 1.99 15.14
C THR A 162 6.41 2.43 15.68
N VAL A 163 5.45 2.77 14.81
CA VAL A 163 4.12 3.19 15.27
C VAL A 163 3.33 2.05 15.92
N LEU A 164 3.53 0.80 15.48
CA LEU A 164 2.91 -0.38 16.10
C LEU A 164 3.55 -0.74 17.45
N ALA A 165 4.83 -0.44 17.63
CA ALA A 165 5.51 -0.68 18.89
C ALA A 165 5.06 0.27 20.00
N LEU A 166 4.61 1.50 19.66
CA LEU A 166 4.19 2.49 20.66
C LEU A 166 3.07 2.00 21.60
N PRO A 167 1.92 1.50 21.09
CA PRO A 167 0.88 0.96 21.96
C PRO A 167 1.35 -0.24 22.78
N ALA A 168 2.18 -1.11 22.21
CA ALA A 168 2.72 -2.26 22.92
C ALA A 168 3.63 -1.83 24.09
N ILE A 169 4.47 -0.81 23.89
CA ILE A 169 5.31 -0.23 24.95
C ILE A 169 4.42 0.41 26.03
N ILE A 170 3.42 1.19 25.64
CA ILE A 170 2.50 1.84 26.59
C ILE A 170 1.73 0.78 27.40
N GLU A 171 1.24 -0.28 26.75
CA GLU A 171 0.60 -1.42 27.43
C GLU A 171 1.51 -2.09 28.47
N SER A 172 2.81 -2.21 28.18
CA SER A 172 3.79 -2.87 29.06
C SER A 172 4.20 -2.03 30.28
N VAL A 173 4.12 -0.69 30.17
CA VAL A 173 4.53 0.24 31.25
C VAL A 173 3.35 0.66 32.12
N SER A 174 2.12 0.61 31.62
CA SER A 174 0.93 1.04 32.35
C SER A 174 0.42 -0.08 33.27
N GLU A 175 0.53 0.10 34.59
CA GLU A 175 0.06 -0.88 35.59
C GLU A 175 -1.47 -1.12 35.53
N ALA A 176 -2.26 -0.08 35.20
CA ALA A 176 -3.71 -0.15 35.08
C ALA A 176 -4.20 -0.68 33.71
N GLY A 177 -3.27 -0.86 32.72
CA GLY A 177 -3.63 -1.04 31.32
C GLY A 177 -3.95 0.31 30.68
N ALA A 178 -3.16 0.71 29.67
CA ALA A 178 -3.40 1.97 28.95
C ALA A 178 -4.75 1.97 28.26
N GLY A 179 -5.51 3.05 28.39
CA GLY A 179 -6.76 3.27 27.68
C GLY A 179 -6.54 3.38 26.14
N GLY A 180 -7.60 3.15 25.38
CA GLY A 180 -7.55 3.31 23.92
C GLY A 180 -7.09 4.72 23.51
N ALA A 181 -7.55 5.73 24.24
CA ALA A 181 -7.20 7.13 24.00
C ALA A 181 -5.70 7.43 24.15
N GLU A 182 -5.03 6.87 25.16
CA GLU A 182 -3.58 7.09 25.37
C GLU A 182 -2.75 6.48 24.25
N LYS A 183 -3.09 5.29 23.79
CA LYS A 183 -2.43 4.59 22.67
C LYS A 183 -2.59 5.37 21.38
N VAL A 184 -3.81 5.80 21.07
CA VAL A 184 -4.13 6.57 19.89
C VAL A 184 -3.44 7.94 19.93
N ALA A 185 -3.46 8.64 21.06
CA ALA A 185 -2.77 9.91 21.23
C ALA A 185 -1.25 9.78 21.05
N ALA A 186 -0.61 8.73 21.56
CA ALA A 186 0.82 8.51 21.37
C ALA A 186 1.19 8.31 19.89
N MET A 187 0.38 7.56 19.13
CA MET A 187 0.54 7.43 17.68
C MET A 187 0.35 8.79 16.98
N GLY A 188 -0.65 9.57 17.39
CA GLY A 188 -0.88 10.91 16.87
C GLY A 188 0.30 11.84 17.11
N TRP A 189 0.84 11.88 18.31
CA TRP A 189 2.01 12.69 18.65
C TRP A 189 3.26 12.25 17.88
N PHE A 190 3.48 10.97 17.70
CA PHE A 190 4.57 10.46 16.88
C PHE A 190 4.50 11.04 15.45
N ILE A 191 3.32 11.03 14.83
CA ILE A 191 3.11 11.58 13.49
C ILE A 191 3.30 13.10 13.49
N ILE A 192 2.68 13.81 14.42
CA ILE A 192 2.67 15.28 14.50
C ILE A 192 4.09 15.84 14.70
N ILE A 193 4.91 15.18 15.51
CA ILE A 193 6.28 15.62 15.78
C ILE A 193 7.19 15.29 14.60
N LEU A 194 7.12 14.07 14.07
CA LEU A 194 8.05 13.64 13.02
C LEU A 194 7.74 14.21 11.64
N LEU A 195 6.48 14.43 11.31
CA LEU A 195 6.08 14.88 9.98
C LEU A 195 6.75 16.21 9.58
N PRO A 196 6.68 17.30 10.36
CA PRO A 196 7.29 18.57 9.99
C PRO A 196 8.81 18.49 9.98
N ILE A 197 9.44 17.74 10.89
CA ILE A 197 10.89 17.59 10.95
C ILE A 197 11.38 16.86 9.69
N THR A 198 10.76 15.75 9.36
CA THR A 198 11.19 14.93 8.21
C THR A 198 10.93 15.60 6.88
N ILE A 199 9.79 16.29 6.72
CA ILE A 199 9.49 17.10 5.54
C ILE A 199 10.47 18.26 5.42
N GLY A 200 10.74 18.99 6.51
CA GLY A 200 11.69 20.09 6.53
C GLY A 200 13.08 19.65 6.07
N LEU A 201 13.58 18.53 6.63
CA LEU A 201 14.88 17.97 6.22
C LEU A 201 14.88 17.52 4.76
N ALA A 202 13.84 16.82 4.29
CA ALA A 202 13.74 16.38 2.91
C ALA A 202 13.74 17.56 1.94
N VAL A 203 12.91 18.57 2.18
CA VAL A 203 12.78 19.75 1.30
C VAL A 203 14.04 20.61 1.30
N TRP A 204 14.75 20.70 2.43
CA TRP A 204 15.97 21.49 2.54
C TRP A 204 17.18 20.82 1.88
N VAL A 205 17.35 19.50 2.05
CA VAL A 205 18.56 18.78 1.64
C VAL A 205 18.46 18.20 0.23
N THR A 206 17.27 17.75 -0.19
CA THR A 206 17.11 17.01 -1.44
C THR A 206 16.83 17.94 -2.61
N PRO A 207 17.58 17.86 -3.72
CA PRO A 207 17.32 18.66 -4.91
C PRO A 207 16.03 18.27 -5.61
N GLU A 208 15.44 19.16 -6.40
CA GLU A 208 14.37 18.85 -7.34
C GLU A 208 14.81 19.22 -8.75
N PHE A 209 14.75 18.26 -9.68
CA PHE A 209 15.15 18.44 -11.07
C PHE A 209 13.93 18.67 -11.96
N PRO A 210 14.03 19.52 -13.00
CA PRO A 210 12.96 19.64 -13.98
C PRO A 210 12.71 18.30 -14.68
N SER A 211 11.49 17.81 -14.65
CA SER A 211 11.10 16.58 -15.35
C SER A 211 9.99 16.84 -16.34
N ALA A 212 10.00 16.11 -17.46
CA ALA A 212 8.92 16.17 -18.45
C ALA A 212 7.61 15.64 -17.87
N PRO A 213 6.46 16.24 -18.24
CA PRO A 213 5.17 15.75 -17.81
C PRO A 213 4.96 14.31 -18.27
N HIS A 214 4.53 13.42 -17.37
CA HIS A 214 4.14 12.07 -17.73
C HIS A 214 2.81 12.11 -18.50
N GLN A 215 2.72 11.38 -19.63
CA GLN A 215 1.46 11.24 -20.35
C GLN A 215 0.47 10.43 -19.51
N GLN A 216 -0.60 11.07 -19.10
CA GLN A 216 -1.69 10.40 -18.37
C GLN A 216 -2.61 9.66 -19.36
N ILE A 217 -2.95 8.43 -19.03
CA ILE A 217 -3.90 7.65 -19.83
C ILE A 217 -5.33 8.05 -19.40
N PRO A 218 -6.19 8.49 -20.33
CA PRO A 218 -7.58 8.83 -20.00
C PRO A 218 -8.33 7.65 -19.36
N TRP A 219 -9.10 7.92 -18.32
CA TRP A 219 -9.83 6.90 -17.54
C TRP A 219 -10.73 5.99 -18.39
N LYS A 220 -11.38 6.54 -19.42
CA LYS A 220 -12.19 5.76 -20.38
C LYS A 220 -11.37 4.69 -21.11
N ARG A 221 -10.10 4.99 -21.43
CA ARG A 221 -9.18 4.05 -22.09
C ARG A 221 -8.71 2.97 -21.10
N ALA A 222 -8.43 3.35 -19.85
CA ALA A 222 -8.10 2.42 -18.78
C ALA A 222 -9.24 1.41 -18.52
N TRP A 223 -10.49 1.88 -18.45
CA TRP A 223 -11.66 1.02 -18.29
C TRP A 223 -11.85 0.04 -19.45
N GLY A 224 -11.69 0.50 -20.68
CA GLY A 224 -11.75 -0.36 -21.88
C GLY A 224 -10.69 -1.47 -21.87
N MET A 225 -9.50 -1.20 -21.34
CA MET A 225 -8.44 -2.18 -21.19
C MET A 225 -8.78 -3.23 -20.13
N ILE A 226 -9.29 -2.81 -18.96
CA ILE A 226 -9.72 -3.73 -17.90
C ILE A 226 -10.76 -4.70 -18.44
N MET A 227 -11.78 -4.20 -19.15
CA MET A 227 -12.87 -5.01 -19.68
C MET A 227 -12.41 -6.04 -20.74
N ARG A 228 -11.33 -5.77 -21.46
CA ARG A 228 -10.80 -6.65 -22.54
C ARG A 228 -9.76 -7.64 -22.05
N ASN A 229 -9.04 -7.36 -20.96
CA ASN A 229 -7.93 -8.18 -20.49
C ASN A 229 -8.38 -9.08 -19.33
N ARG A 230 -8.70 -10.35 -19.63
CA ARG A 230 -9.12 -11.35 -18.62
C ARG A 230 -8.05 -11.67 -17.58
N LEU A 231 -6.75 -11.58 -17.95
CA LEU A 231 -5.66 -11.79 -17.00
C LEU A 231 -5.63 -10.68 -15.97
N LEU A 232 -5.75 -9.43 -16.43
CA LEU A 232 -5.83 -8.26 -15.55
C LEU A 232 -7.04 -8.34 -14.61
N GLN A 233 -8.22 -8.68 -15.13
CA GLN A 233 -9.43 -8.84 -14.30
C GLN A 233 -9.20 -9.87 -13.18
N ARG A 234 -8.61 -11.02 -13.49
CA ARG A 234 -8.31 -12.05 -12.49
C ARG A 234 -7.33 -11.58 -11.42
N VAL A 235 -6.29 -10.86 -11.82
CA VAL A 235 -5.32 -10.32 -10.85
C VAL A 235 -5.97 -9.25 -9.98
N LEU A 236 -6.81 -8.35 -10.53
CA LEU A 236 -7.51 -7.33 -9.76
C LEU A 236 -8.51 -7.94 -8.77
N VAL A 237 -9.26 -8.98 -9.17
CA VAL A 237 -10.15 -9.71 -8.26
C VAL A 237 -9.36 -10.42 -7.17
N ALA A 238 -8.26 -11.07 -7.51
CA ALA A 238 -7.40 -11.72 -6.53
C ALA A 238 -6.79 -10.70 -5.56
N ASP A 239 -6.32 -9.55 -6.05
CA ASP A 239 -5.76 -8.48 -5.23
C ASP A 239 -6.80 -7.90 -4.27
N LEU A 240 -8.03 -7.66 -4.75
CA LEU A 240 -9.15 -7.24 -3.91
C LEU A 240 -9.37 -8.24 -2.75
N LEU A 241 -9.49 -9.53 -3.06
CA LEU A 241 -9.75 -10.57 -2.06
C LEU A 241 -8.57 -10.73 -1.08
N VAL A 242 -7.33 -10.71 -1.58
CA VAL A 242 -6.11 -10.80 -0.75
C VAL A 242 -5.98 -9.62 0.20
N ASN A 243 -6.47 -8.43 -0.18
CA ASN A 243 -6.43 -7.25 0.70
C ASN A 243 -7.65 -7.17 1.65
N ILE A 244 -8.81 -7.70 1.27
CA ILE A 244 -10.01 -7.72 2.15
C ILE A 244 -9.76 -8.57 3.39
N ALA A 245 -9.19 -9.77 3.27
CA ALA A 245 -9.03 -10.69 4.40
C ALA A 245 -8.22 -10.11 5.56
N PRO A 246 -6.97 -9.59 5.37
CA PRO A 246 -6.22 -8.96 6.45
C PRO A 246 -6.84 -7.63 6.91
N ALA A 247 -7.60 -6.93 6.07
CA ALA A 247 -8.30 -5.73 6.48
C ALA A 247 -9.49 -6.04 7.42
N ILE A 248 -10.21 -7.14 7.19
CA ILE A 248 -11.24 -7.65 8.12
C ILE A 248 -10.60 -8.01 9.46
N THR A 249 -9.60 -8.88 9.47
CA THR A 249 -8.94 -9.29 10.72
C THR A 249 -8.31 -8.10 11.42
N GLY A 250 -7.65 -7.19 10.70
CA GLY A 250 -7.03 -5.99 11.28
C GLY A 250 -8.04 -5.06 11.94
N SER A 251 -9.16 -4.76 11.29
CA SER A 251 -10.19 -3.86 11.83
C SER A 251 -10.90 -4.42 13.06
N LEU A 252 -11.05 -5.73 13.15
CA LEU A 252 -11.69 -6.43 14.27
C LEU A 252 -10.71 -6.83 15.36
N TYR A 253 -9.39 -6.77 15.10
CA TYR A 253 -8.36 -7.39 15.91
C TYR A 253 -8.35 -6.91 17.37
N ILE A 254 -8.42 -5.60 17.59
CA ILE A 254 -8.38 -5.02 18.95
C ILE A 254 -9.58 -5.49 19.77
N PHE A 255 -10.76 -5.49 19.19
CA PHE A 255 -11.96 -6.02 19.86
C PHE A 255 -11.84 -7.51 20.11
N PHE A 256 -11.37 -8.28 19.12
CA PHE A 256 -11.15 -9.71 19.24
C PHE A 256 -10.19 -10.05 20.38
N ALA A 257 -9.00 -9.44 20.39
CA ALA A 257 -7.98 -9.71 21.40
C ALA A 257 -8.45 -9.31 22.81
N SER A 258 -9.16 -8.17 22.93
CA SER A 258 -9.59 -7.63 24.23
C SER A 258 -10.83 -8.32 24.79
N HIS A 259 -11.89 -8.49 24.00
CA HIS A 259 -13.19 -8.98 24.50
C HIS A 259 -13.38 -10.48 24.31
N VAL A 260 -12.93 -11.04 23.17
CA VAL A 260 -13.12 -12.45 22.89
C VAL A 260 -12.03 -13.29 23.53
N MET A 261 -10.77 -12.89 23.38
CA MET A 261 -9.64 -13.60 23.96
C MET A 261 -9.29 -13.18 25.40
N GLY A 262 -9.81 -12.02 25.86
CA GLY A 262 -9.57 -11.54 27.23
C GLY A 262 -8.15 -11.07 27.51
N LEU A 263 -7.44 -10.55 26.47
CA LEU A 263 -6.04 -10.12 26.53
C LEU A 263 -5.87 -8.62 26.18
N PRO A 264 -6.62 -7.69 26.82
CA PRO A 264 -6.57 -6.27 26.46
C PRO A 264 -5.19 -5.63 26.68
N LYS A 265 -4.40 -6.12 27.66
CA LYS A 265 -3.05 -5.61 27.96
C LYS A 265 -1.97 -6.09 26.99
N SER A 266 -2.26 -7.05 26.15
CA SER A 266 -1.29 -7.64 25.22
C SER A 266 -1.74 -7.55 23.76
N ALA A 267 -2.87 -6.92 23.48
CA ALA A 267 -3.45 -6.86 22.14
C ALA A 267 -2.49 -6.24 21.12
N SER A 268 -1.88 -5.11 21.47
CA SER A 268 -0.96 -4.40 20.56
C SER A 268 0.36 -5.16 20.36
N LEU A 269 0.89 -5.79 21.39
CA LEU A 269 2.08 -6.63 21.29
C LEU A 269 1.83 -7.84 20.37
N LEU A 270 0.71 -8.51 20.55
CA LEU A 270 0.31 -9.67 19.73
C LEU A 270 0.05 -9.28 18.27
N LEU A 271 -0.46 -8.08 18.02
CA LEU A 271 -0.59 -7.52 16.67
C LEU A 271 0.78 -7.25 16.04
N LEU A 272 1.72 -6.69 16.80
CA LEU A 272 3.08 -6.47 16.34
C LEU A 272 3.75 -7.80 15.95
N ILE A 273 3.55 -8.86 16.73
CA ILE A 273 4.05 -10.21 16.46
C ILE A 273 3.48 -10.75 15.15
N TYR A 274 2.20 -10.56 14.89
CA TYR A 274 1.57 -10.93 13.62
C TYR A 274 2.29 -10.30 12.41
N PHE A 275 2.60 -9.01 12.47
CA PHE A 275 3.31 -8.33 11.38
C PHE A 275 4.76 -8.78 11.27
N ILE A 276 5.47 -8.97 12.39
CA ILE A 276 6.84 -9.50 12.39
C ILE A 276 6.87 -10.90 11.74
N ALA A 277 5.94 -11.77 12.11
CA ALA A 277 5.83 -13.10 11.52
C ALA A 277 5.59 -13.05 10.01
N GLY A 278 4.79 -12.09 9.54
CA GLY A 278 4.58 -11.82 8.12
C GLY A 278 5.88 -11.49 7.39
N PHE A 279 6.71 -10.63 7.97
CA PHE A 279 8.01 -10.28 7.40
C PHE A 279 8.99 -11.46 7.40
N VAL A 280 9.08 -12.17 8.52
CA VAL A 280 9.94 -13.37 8.66
C VAL A 280 9.53 -14.47 7.68
N GLY A 281 8.24 -14.54 7.32
CA GLY A 281 7.70 -15.50 6.37
C GLY A 281 8.06 -15.20 4.90
N ILE A 282 8.37 -13.95 4.53
CA ILE A 282 8.60 -13.55 3.14
C ILE A 282 9.67 -14.42 2.43
N PRO A 283 10.87 -14.68 3.01
CA PRO A 283 11.88 -15.50 2.35
C PRO A 283 11.39 -16.92 2.02
N ALA A 284 10.58 -17.52 2.88
CA ALA A 284 10.00 -18.84 2.64
C ALA A 284 9.05 -18.80 1.42
N TRP A 285 8.19 -17.79 1.32
CA TRP A 285 7.29 -17.61 0.19
C TRP A 285 8.02 -17.29 -1.12
N ILE A 286 9.11 -16.51 -1.06
CA ILE A 286 9.97 -16.26 -2.23
C ILE A 286 10.55 -17.60 -2.70
N ARG A 287 11.11 -18.41 -1.80
CA ARG A 287 11.68 -19.71 -2.17
C ARG A 287 10.62 -20.64 -2.76
N MET A 288 9.43 -20.68 -2.18
CA MET A 288 8.31 -21.47 -2.71
C MET A 288 7.87 -20.98 -4.10
N SER A 289 7.89 -19.67 -4.36
CA SER A 289 7.51 -19.12 -5.67
C SER A 289 8.47 -19.53 -6.79
N HIS A 290 9.74 -19.79 -6.46
CA HIS A 290 10.71 -20.33 -7.42
C HIS A 290 10.46 -21.84 -7.74
N ILE A 291 9.85 -22.57 -6.82
CA ILE A 291 9.58 -24.02 -6.97
C ILE A 291 8.21 -24.25 -7.62
N ALA A 292 7.15 -23.72 -7.00
CA ALA A 292 5.77 -23.97 -7.40
C ALA A 292 5.21 -22.96 -8.42
N GLY A 293 5.91 -21.84 -8.65
CA GLY A 293 5.42 -20.69 -9.42
C GLY A 293 4.62 -19.72 -8.57
N LYS A 294 4.58 -18.44 -8.99
CA LYS A 294 4.04 -17.32 -8.22
C LYS A 294 2.56 -17.48 -7.86
N HIS A 295 1.71 -17.82 -8.84
CA HIS A 295 0.27 -17.94 -8.66
C HIS A 295 -0.12 -19.11 -7.74
N LYS A 296 0.54 -20.27 -7.87
CA LYS A 296 0.30 -21.41 -6.99
C LYS A 296 0.78 -21.12 -5.56
N THR A 297 1.93 -20.45 -5.42
CA THR A 297 2.43 -20.02 -4.11
C THR A 297 1.46 -19.07 -3.42
N LEU A 298 0.87 -18.12 -4.15
CA LEU A 298 -0.15 -17.24 -3.61
C LEU A 298 -1.39 -18.02 -3.16
N ALA A 299 -1.86 -18.95 -4.00
CA ALA A 299 -3.00 -19.80 -3.64
C ALA A 299 -2.71 -20.65 -2.39
N ILE A 300 -1.51 -21.25 -2.30
CA ILE A 300 -1.08 -22.02 -1.12
C ILE A 300 -1.03 -21.13 0.12
N ALA A 301 -0.48 -19.91 0.02
CA ALA A 301 -0.44 -18.97 1.14
C ALA A 301 -1.84 -18.58 1.62
N MET A 302 -2.80 -18.40 0.70
CA MET A 302 -4.19 -18.12 1.05
C MET A 302 -4.87 -19.31 1.72
N VAL A 303 -4.65 -20.54 1.22
CA VAL A 303 -5.15 -21.75 1.89
C VAL A 303 -4.50 -21.91 3.28
N TYR A 304 -3.19 -21.67 3.39
CA TYR A 304 -2.49 -21.70 4.66
C TYR A 304 -3.10 -20.71 5.67
N GLY A 305 -3.36 -19.48 5.27
CA GLY A 305 -4.03 -18.49 6.12
C GLY A 305 -5.46 -18.90 6.49
N ALA A 306 -6.22 -19.43 5.54
CA ALA A 306 -7.58 -19.91 5.75
C ALA A 306 -7.65 -21.13 6.71
N VAL A 307 -6.58 -21.90 6.83
CA VAL A 307 -6.49 -23.04 7.77
C VAL A 307 -5.94 -22.60 9.13
N THR A 308 -4.96 -21.71 9.15
CA THR A 308 -4.29 -21.29 10.41
C THR A 308 -5.14 -20.33 11.23
N LEU A 309 -5.91 -19.42 10.61
CA LEU A 309 -6.79 -18.50 11.32
C LEU A 309 -7.86 -19.22 12.16
N PRO A 310 -8.59 -20.24 11.66
CA PRO A 310 -9.58 -20.96 12.44
C PRO A 310 -9.03 -21.70 13.66
N LEU A 311 -7.73 -21.97 13.75
CA LEU A 311 -7.14 -22.63 14.92
C LEU A 311 -7.38 -21.85 16.21
N VAL A 312 -7.59 -20.53 16.10
CA VAL A 312 -7.85 -19.67 17.27
C VAL A 312 -9.13 -20.07 18.02
N VAL A 313 -10.07 -20.75 17.38
CA VAL A 313 -11.31 -21.23 18.02
C VAL A 313 -11.02 -22.25 19.12
N PHE A 314 -9.93 -23.00 18.99
CA PHE A 314 -9.51 -24.02 19.95
C PHE A 314 -8.61 -23.47 21.06
N PHE A 315 -8.27 -22.18 21.04
CA PHE A 315 -7.38 -21.59 22.03
C PHE A 315 -8.12 -21.21 23.31
N PRO A 316 -7.55 -21.52 24.48
CA PRO A 316 -8.12 -21.08 25.73
C PRO A 316 -8.08 -19.56 25.86
N ARG A 317 -9.17 -18.98 26.35
CA ARG A 317 -9.28 -17.53 26.57
C ARG A 317 -8.38 -17.11 27.74
N GLY A 318 -7.79 -15.93 27.64
CA GLY A 318 -6.89 -15.39 28.67
C GLY A 318 -5.43 -15.86 28.57
N GLU A 319 -5.15 -16.79 27.67
CA GLU A 319 -3.82 -17.41 27.57
C GLU A 319 -2.97 -16.75 26.47
N PHE A 320 -1.99 -15.95 26.88
CA PHE A 320 -1.10 -15.20 25.97
C PHE A 320 -0.38 -16.07 24.94
N TRP A 321 0.22 -17.18 25.38
CA TRP A 321 1.09 -18.01 24.53
C TRP A 321 0.34 -18.69 23.39
N TRP A 322 -0.92 -19.06 23.60
CA TRP A 322 -1.73 -19.62 22.52
C TRP A 322 -2.01 -18.61 21.42
N LEU A 323 -2.39 -17.39 21.81
CA LEU A 323 -2.62 -16.33 20.82
C LEU A 323 -1.33 -15.84 20.17
N PHE A 324 -0.19 -15.87 20.90
CA PHE A 324 1.15 -15.61 20.33
C PHE A 324 1.46 -16.61 19.20
N VAL A 325 1.29 -17.91 19.43
CA VAL A 325 1.51 -18.94 18.41
C VAL A 325 0.54 -18.78 17.24
N GLY A 326 -0.76 -18.57 17.52
CA GLY A 326 -1.78 -18.36 16.49
C GLY A 326 -1.49 -17.18 15.59
N ASN A 327 -1.16 -16.01 16.18
CA ASN A 327 -0.79 -14.81 15.43
C ASN A 327 0.50 -15.00 14.64
N SER A 328 1.47 -15.72 15.19
CA SER A 328 2.71 -16.01 14.48
C SER A 328 2.45 -16.90 13.26
N LEU A 329 1.66 -17.95 13.42
CA LEU A 329 1.30 -18.85 12.31
C LEU A 329 0.49 -18.11 11.25
N TYR A 330 -0.57 -17.42 11.65
CA TYR A 330 -1.43 -16.70 10.71
C TYR A 330 -0.67 -15.53 10.04
N GLY A 331 0.19 -14.82 10.78
CA GLY A 331 1.00 -13.72 10.29
C GLY A 331 1.89 -14.11 9.11
N VAL A 332 2.44 -15.31 9.09
CA VAL A 332 3.26 -15.82 7.97
C VAL A 332 2.51 -15.71 6.63
N ALA A 333 1.18 -15.97 6.61
CA ALA A 333 0.37 -15.85 5.40
C ALA A 333 0.32 -14.41 4.86
N TYR A 334 0.30 -13.40 5.75
CA TYR A 334 0.22 -11.99 5.40
C TYR A 334 1.36 -11.56 4.48
N GLY A 335 2.58 -12.04 4.75
CA GLY A 335 3.77 -11.66 3.99
C GLY A 335 3.73 -12.06 2.51
N ALA A 336 2.93 -13.08 2.12
CA ALA A 336 2.89 -13.57 0.75
C ALA A 336 2.12 -12.65 -0.22
N GLY A 337 1.04 -12.01 0.25
CA GLY A 337 0.03 -11.38 -0.62
C GLY A 337 0.60 -10.28 -1.51
N SER A 338 1.15 -9.23 -0.90
CA SER A 338 1.50 -8.00 -1.60
C SER A 338 2.63 -8.16 -2.62
N PHE A 339 3.70 -8.89 -2.29
CA PHE A 339 4.83 -9.02 -3.21
C PHE A 339 4.53 -10.01 -4.36
N LEU A 340 3.80 -11.10 -4.10
CA LEU A 340 3.43 -12.06 -5.16
C LEU A 340 2.47 -11.42 -6.16
N LEU A 341 1.47 -10.69 -5.72
CA LEU A 341 0.53 -9.99 -6.61
C LEU A 341 1.22 -8.94 -7.47
N ARG A 342 2.13 -8.14 -6.90
CA ARG A 342 2.94 -7.19 -7.67
C ARG A 342 3.81 -7.91 -8.70
N SER A 343 4.38 -9.06 -8.34
CA SER A 343 5.19 -9.87 -9.25
C SER A 343 4.36 -10.53 -10.35
N ILE A 344 3.14 -11.00 -10.07
CA ILE A 344 2.21 -11.54 -11.06
C ILE A 344 1.71 -10.43 -11.99
N MET A 345 1.43 -9.23 -11.44
CA MET A 345 1.05 -8.07 -12.25
C MET A 345 2.14 -7.68 -13.25
N ALA A 346 3.42 -7.77 -12.87
CA ALA A 346 4.52 -7.56 -13.81
C ALA A 346 4.46 -8.52 -15.01
N ASP A 347 4.11 -9.80 -14.77
CA ASP A 347 3.96 -10.79 -15.83
C ASP A 347 2.75 -10.48 -16.76
N VAL A 348 1.67 -9.94 -16.20
CA VAL A 348 0.51 -9.48 -16.99
C VAL A 348 0.85 -8.24 -17.81
N ILE A 349 1.65 -7.31 -17.27
CA ILE A 349 2.17 -6.15 -18.01
C ILE A 349 3.03 -6.59 -19.19
N ASP A 350 3.89 -7.59 -19.00
CA ASP A 350 4.74 -8.14 -20.07
C ASP A 350 3.88 -8.78 -21.18
N THR A 351 2.75 -9.41 -20.81
CA THR A 351 1.79 -9.94 -21.81
C THR A 351 1.13 -8.81 -22.60
N ASP A 352 0.64 -7.76 -21.92
CA ASP A 352 0.06 -6.57 -22.57
C ASP A 352 1.07 -5.87 -23.49
N TYR A 353 2.34 -5.77 -23.05
CA TYR A 353 3.41 -5.20 -23.86
C TYR A 353 3.65 -6.01 -25.15
N LEU A 354 3.64 -7.34 -25.07
CA LEU A 354 3.82 -8.18 -26.25
C LEU A 354 2.67 -8.00 -27.25
N GLU A 355 1.42 -7.85 -26.77
CA GLU A 355 0.23 -7.69 -27.60
C GLU A 355 0.11 -6.26 -28.19
N THR A 356 0.37 -5.23 -27.39
CA THR A 356 0.06 -3.84 -27.75
C THR A 356 1.28 -3.00 -28.16
N GLY A 357 2.48 -3.44 -27.81
CA GLY A 357 3.71 -2.67 -27.99
C GLY A 357 3.87 -1.48 -27.03
N GLN A 358 2.98 -1.30 -26.08
CA GLN A 358 3.00 -0.16 -25.16
C GLN A 358 3.28 -0.62 -23.72
N ARG A 359 4.28 -0.02 -23.08
CA ARG A 359 4.57 -0.25 -21.66
C ARG A 359 3.67 0.63 -20.79
N ARG A 360 2.63 0.05 -20.19
CA ARG A 360 1.62 0.75 -19.38
C ARG A 360 1.75 0.43 -17.89
N THR A 361 2.97 0.23 -17.44
CA THR A 361 3.31 -0.22 -16.07
C THR A 361 2.64 0.60 -14.98
N GLY A 362 2.66 1.94 -15.09
CA GLY A 362 2.05 2.83 -14.09
C GLY A 362 0.55 2.63 -13.95
N LEU A 363 -0.18 2.42 -15.07
CA LEU A 363 -1.63 2.16 -15.03
C LEU A 363 -1.95 0.86 -14.29
N TYR A 364 -1.24 -0.23 -14.58
CA TYR A 364 -1.49 -1.52 -13.98
C TYR A 364 -1.25 -1.51 -12.46
N TYR A 365 -0.17 -0.88 -11.99
CA TYR A 365 0.10 -0.75 -10.56
C TYR A 365 -0.85 0.24 -9.85
N SER A 366 -1.34 1.27 -10.55
CA SER A 366 -2.37 2.14 -9.97
C SER A 366 -3.70 1.41 -9.76
N LEU A 367 -4.05 0.47 -10.65
CA LEU A 367 -5.22 -0.39 -10.46
C LEU A 367 -5.07 -1.33 -9.26
N LEU A 368 -3.88 -1.91 -9.02
CA LEU A 368 -3.62 -2.67 -7.78
C LEU A 368 -3.77 -1.80 -6.53
N SER A 369 -3.23 -0.58 -6.55
CA SER A 369 -3.40 0.33 -5.42
C SER A 369 -4.87 0.66 -5.16
N MET A 370 -5.65 0.84 -6.22
CA MET A 370 -7.09 1.10 -6.12
C MET A 370 -7.85 -0.10 -5.54
N THR A 371 -7.59 -1.33 -6.00
CA THR A 371 -8.24 -2.53 -5.47
C THR A 371 -7.90 -2.79 -4.01
N ALA A 372 -6.65 -2.55 -3.58
CA ALA A 372 -6.25 -2.63 -2.19
C ALA A 372 -7.01 -1.63 -1.30
N LYS A 373 -7.19 -0.38 -1.76
CA LYS A 373 -7.96 0.65 -1.04
C LYS A 373 -9.45 0.30 -0.95
N VAL A 374 -10.03 -0.20 -2.05
CA VAL A 374 -11.43 -0.68 -2.06
C VAL A 374 -11.60 -1.86 -1.11
N GLY A 375 -10.65 -2.81 -1.09
CA GLY A 375 -10.66 -3.92 -0.15
C GLY A 375 -10.67 -3.48 1.32
N ALA A 376 -9.82 -2.52 1.67
CA ALA A 376 -9.79 -1.94 3.02
C ALA A 376 -11.09 -1.19 3.37
N ALA A 377 -11.71 -0.49 2.40
CA ALA A 377 -12.99 0.18 2.59
C ALA A 377 -14.12 -0.81 2.90
N LEU A 378 -14.23 -1.85 2.08
CA LEU A 378 -15.26 -2.89 2.23
C LEU A 378 -15.11 -3.66 3.53
N ALA A 379 -13.87 -3.92 3.97
CA ALA A 379 -13.63 -4.65 5.21
C ALA A 379 -14.28 -3.96 6.41
N VAL A 380 -13.98 -2.69 6.67
CA VAL A 380 -14.55 -1.94 7.81
C VAL A 380 -16.04 -1.67 7.60
N GLY A 381 -16.44 -1.28 6.38
CA GLY A 381 -17.81 -0.96 6.04
C GLY A 381 -18.79 -2.14 6.15
N ILE A 382 -18.31 -3.37 6.02
CA ILE A 382 -19.13 -4.57 6.17
C ILE A 382 -19.05 -5.11 7.59
N THR A 383 -17.86 -5.19 8.18
CA THR A 383 -17.68 -5.85 9.48
C THR A 383 -18.29 -5.10 10.64
N TYR A 384 -18.23 -3.76 10.65
CA TYR A 384 -18.75 -2.97 11.76
C TYR A 384 -20.28 -2.98 11.85
N PRO A 385 -21.05 -2.82 10.75
CA PRO A 385 -22.49 -3.05 10.78
C PRO A 385 -22.88 -4.48 11.17
N LEU A 386 -22.07 -5.49 10.81
CA LEU A 386 -22.32 -6.87 11.25
C LEU A 386 -22.08 -7.04 12.76
N LEU A 387 -21.10 -6.35 13.35
CA LEU A 387 -20.93 -6.33 14.80
C LEU A 387 -22.12 -5.68 15.51
N ASP A 388 -22.66 -4.61 14.93
CA ASP A 388 -23.85 -3.92 15.45
C ASP A 388 -25.08 -4.84 15.36
N LEU A 389 -25.23 -5.59 14.26
CA LEU A 389 -26.31 -6.55 14.07
C LEU A 389 -26.31 -7.70 15.11
N ILE A 390 -25.15 -8.19 15.50
CA ILE A 390 -25.00 -9.19 16.56
C ILE A 390 -25.04 -8.56 17.97
N GLN A 391 -25.35 -7.28 18.07
CA GLN A 391 -25.44 -6.50 19.32
C GLN A 391 -24.14 -6.51 20.14
N PHE A 392 -22.99 -6.54 19.45
CA PHE A 392 -21.71 -6.40 20.12
C PHE A 392 -21.54 -4.97 20.64
N THR A 393 -21.30 -4.84 21.95
CA THR A 393 -21.11 -3.54 22.63
C THR A 393 -19.64 -3.33 22.93
N PRO A 394 -18.95 -2.42 22.21
CA PRO A 394 -17.58 -2.04 22.56
C PRO A 394 -17.52 -1.46 23.96
N GLY A 395 -16.63 -1.99 24.82
CA GLY A 395 -16.47 -1.51 26.21
C GLY A 395 -17.56 -1.90 27.19
N GLY A 396 -18.58 -2.64 26.75
CA GLY A 396 -19.62 -3.21 27.59
C GLY A 396 -19.42 -4.70 27.86
N GLU A 397 -20.25 -5.25 28.75
CA GLU A 397 -20.36 -6.69 28.93
C GLU A 397 -21.12 -7.29 27.74
N ASN A 398 -20.51 -8.27 27.09
CA ASN A 398 -21.11 -9.00 25.98
C ASN A 398 -21.49 -10.41 26.40
N SER A 399 -22.65 -10.89 25.96
CA SER A 399 -23.09 -12.25 26.25
C SER A 399 -22.13 -13.29 25.65
N PRO A 400 -22.01 -14.49 26.21
CA PRO A 400 -21.22 -15.57 25.62
C PRO A 400 -21.63 -15.88 24.17
N GLU A 401 -22.92 -15.73 23.86
CA GLU A 401 -23.46 -15.93 22.52
C GLU A 401 -22.95 -14.87 21.54
N THR A 402 -23.00 -13.58 21.91
CA THR A 402 -22.43 -12.47 21.13
C THR A 402 -20.93 -12.65 20.86
N LEU A 403 -20.16 -13.07 21.88
CA LEU A 403 -18.73 -13.34 21.74
C LEU A 403 -18.44 -14.53 20.80
N ASN A 404 -19.30 -15.56 20.82
CA ASN A 404 -19.17 -16.71 19.89
C ASN A 404 -19.55 -16.31 18.47
N GLN A 405 -20.57 -15.47 18.28
CA GLN A 405 -20.91 -14.92 16.96
C GLN A 405 -19.80 -14.00 16.44
N PHE A 406 -19.21 -13.19 17.32
CA PHE A 406 -18.03 -12.41 16.95
C PHE A 406 -16.87 -13.29 16.50
N MET A 407 -16.54 -14.36 17.28
CA MET A 407 -15.51 -15.33 16.93
C MET A 407 -15.80 -15.95 15.54
N ALA A 408 -17.04 -16.32 15.27
CA ALA A 408 -17.44 -16.89 13.99
C ALA A 408 -17.22 -15.87 12.83
N LEU A 409 -17.59 -14.59 13.01
CA LEU A 409 -17.35 -13.54 12.02
C LEU A 409 -15.86 -13.31 11.79
N TYR A 410 -15.09 -13.22 12.86
CA TYR A 410 -13.63 -12.97 12.81
C TYR A 410 -12.89 -14.08 12.06
N VAL A 411 -13.35 -15.31 12.16
CA VAL A 411 -12.72 -16.49 11.56
C VAL A 411 -13.30 -16.80 10.17
N ALA A 412 -14.63 -16.90 10.05
CA ALA A 412 -15.25 -17.43 8.83
C ALA A 412 -15.14 -16.45 7.65
N MET A 413 -15.36 -15.15 7.87
CA MET A 413 -15.32 -14.18 6.78
C MET A 413 -13.95 -14.13 6.11
N PRO A 414 -12.82 -13.88 6.83
CA PRO A 414 -11.51 -13.85 6.19
C PRO A 414 -11.12 -15.19 5.58
N ALA A 415 -11.43 -16.31 6.24
CA ALA A 415 -11.11 -17.64 5.72
C ALA A 415 -11.81 -17.91 4.38
N LEU A 416 -13.10 -17.60 4.26
CA LEU A 416 -13.85 -17.73 3.01
C LEU A 416 -13.29 -16.82 1.90
N VAL A 417 -12.92 -15.57 2.23
CA VAL A 417 -12.30 -14.64 1.28
C VAL A 417 -10.95 -15.17 0.81
N MET A 418 -10.13 -15.73 1.71
CA MET A 418 -8.84 -16.33 1.36
C MET A 418 -9.02 -17.55 0.46
N LEU A 419 -9.98 -18.42 0.75
CA LEU A 419 -10.30 -19.58 -0.11
C LEU A 419 -10.78 -19.14 -1.49
N ALA A 420 -11.59 -18.09 -1.57
CA ALA A 420 -12.00 -17.49 -2.85
C ALA A 420 -10.78 -16.94 -3.63
N ALA A 421 -9.86 -16.24 -2.97
CA ALA A 421 -8.62 -15.77 -3.57
C ALA A 421 -7.75 -16.93 -4.08
N ALA A 422 -7.61 -17.99 -3.28
CA ALA A 422 -6.90 -19.20 -3.67
C ALA A 422 -7.54 -19.85 -4.90
N PHE A 423 -8.86 -19.95 -4.94
CA PHE A 423 -9.61 -20.52 -6.08
C PHE A 423 -9.39 -19.70 -7.37
N VAL A 424 -9.46 -18.36 -7.28
CA VAL A 424 -9.21 -17.45 -8.41
C VAL A 424 -7.80 -17.66 -8.98
N MET A 425 -6.80 -17.85 -8.11
CA MET A 425 -5.39 -17.94 -8.53
C MET A 425 -4.93 -19.36 -8.85
N TRP A 426 -5.60 -20.41 -8.37
CA TRP A 426 -5.16 -21.80 -8.54
C TRP A 426 -4.93 -22.19 -10.01
N ARG A 427 -5.81 -21.77 -10.92
CA ARG A 427 -5.74 -22.04 -12.37
C ARG A 427 -5.37 -20.80 -13.17
N PHE A 428 -4.45 -19.97 -12.64
CA PHE A 428 -3.98 -18.80 -13.37
C PHE A 428 -3.11 -19.25 -14.56
N PRO A 429 -3.35 -18.76 -15.79
CA PRO A 429 -2.75 -19.32 -17.00
C PRO A 429 -1.28 -18.96 -17.21
N LEU A 430 -0.72 -17.97 -16.51
CA LEU A 430 0.70 -17.60 -16.59
C LEU A 430 1.49 -18.39 -15.55
N ASP A 431 1.77 -19.65 -15.86
CA ASP A 431 2.72 -20.46 -15.09
C ASP A 431 4.18 -20.10 -15.43
N ARG A 432 5.14 -20.74 -14.76
CA ARG A 432 6.57 -20.49 -14.96
C ARG A 432 7.02 -20.76 -16.40
N ALA A 433 6.46 -21.79 -17.05
CA ALA A 433 6.82 -22.13 -18.43
C ALA A 433 6.29 -21.08 -19.41
N ALA A 434 5.02 -20.67 -19.24
CA ALA A 434 4.41 -19.60 -20.02
C ALA A 434 5.17 -18.28 -19.87
N GLN A 435 5.61 -17.94 -18.64
CA GLN A 435 6.38 -16.74 -18.35
C GLN A 435 7.75 -16.75 -19.04
N LEU A 436 8.47 -17.87 -19.00
CA LEU A 436 9.75 -18.00 -19.70
C LEU A 436 9.59 -17.90 -21.21
N ALA A 437 8.54 -18.51 -21.77
CA ALA A 437 8.22 -18.38 -23.20
C ALA A 437 7.87 -16.94 -23.58
N LEU A 438 7.11 -16.23 -22.72
CA LEU A 438 6.77 -14.83 -22.91
C LEU A 438 8.02 -13.94 -22.95
N ARG A 439 8.94 -14.11 -21.99
CA ARG A 439 10.20 -13.35 -21.96
C ARG A 439 11.04 -13.55 -23.20
N ARG A 440 11.18 -14.79 -23.66
CA ARG A 440 11.90 -15.08 -24.93
C ARG A 440 11.29 -14.32 -26.12
N LYS A 441 9.95 -14.31 -26.22
CA LYS A 441 9.28 -13.58 -27.30
C LYS A 441 9.50 -12.05 -27.20
N ILE A 442 9.55 -11.49 -25.98
CA ILE A 442 9.85 -10.08 -25.77
C ILE A 442 11.30 -9.77 -26.18
N GLU A 443 12.27 -10.61 -25.76
CA GLU A 443 13.68 -10.45 -26.12
C GLU A 443 13.89 -10.54 -27.64
N GLU A 444 13.24 -11.48 -28.31
CA GLU A 444 13.28 -11.61 -29.78
C GLU A 444 12.69 -10.38 -30.47
N ARG A 445 11.58 -9.85 -29.97
CA ARG A 445 10.95 -8.63 -30.50
C ARG A 445 11.83 -7.40 -30.30
N ASP A 446 12.32 -7.19 -29.07
CA ASP A 446 13.17 -6.05 -28.74
C ASP A 446 14.53 -6.12 -29.46
N GLY A 447 15.04 -7.33 -29.71
CA GLY A 447 16.22 -7.58 -30.54
C GLY A 447 16.00 -7.18 -32.00
N LYS A 448 14.85 -7.57 -32.59
CA LYS A 448 14.48 -7.18 -33.97
C LYS A 448 14.29 -5.65 -34.10
N HIS A 449 13.67 -5.02 -33.08
CA HIS A 449 13.48 -3.57 -33.08
C HIS A 449 14.80 -2.82 -33.05
N ARG A 450 15.73 -3.22 -32.16
CA ARG A 450 17.09 -2.64 -32.11
C ARG A 450 17.89 -2.85 -33.37
N ALA A 451 17.77 -4.01 -34.00
CA ALA A 451 18.43 -4.29 -35.29
C ALA A 451 17.87 -3.41 -36.42
N HIS A 452 16.56 -3.17 -36.43
CA HIS A 452 15.92 -2.29 -37.40
C HIS A 452 16.32 -0.81 -37.18
N GLU A 453 16.28 -0.33 -35.96
CA GLU A 453 16.73 1.03 -35.60
C GLU A 453 18.22 1.25 -35.95
N ALA A 454 19.07 0.26 -35.71
CA ALA A 454 20.49 0.33 -36.10
C ALA A 454 20.67 0.35 -37.61
N SER A 455 19.85 -0.41 -38.34
CA SER A 455 19.84 -0.41 -39.83
C SER A 455 19.38 0.93 -40.39
N ASP A 456 18.29 1.48 -39.84
CA ASP A 456 17.74 2.79 -40.23
C ASP A 456 18.72 3.94 -39.94
N ALA A 457 19.37 3.88 -38.74
CA ALA A 457 20.41 4.85 -38.38
C ALA A 457 21.63 4.78 -39.34
N ALA A 458 22.04 3.56 -39.68
CA ALA A 458 23.12 3.37 -40.67
C ALA A 458 22.74 3.87 -42.05
N ALA A 459 21.51 3.61 -42.52
CA ALA A 459 20.98 4.12 -43.79
C ALA A 459 20.90 5.65 -43.82
N ALA A 460 20.46 6.26 -42.70
CA ALA A 460 20.40 7.73 -42.55
C ALA A 460 21.80 8.36 -42.62
N VAL A 461 22.81 7.75 -41.98
CA VAL A 461 24.21 8.21 -42.03
C VAL A 461 24.77 8.07 -43.43
N ALA A 462 24.48 6.95 -44.14
CA ALA A 462 24.89 6.74 -45.53
C ALA A 462 24.24 7.78 -46.48
N ALA A 463 22.96 8.10 -46.30
CA ALA A 463 22.26 9.12 -47.07
C ALA A 463 22.82 10.53 -46.89
N VAL A 464 23.27 10.90 -45.67
CA VAL A 464 23.93 12.18 -45.39
C VAL A 464 25.35 12.22 -45.99
N GLY A 465 26.07 11.09 -45.99
CA GLY A 465 27.40 10.96 -46.60
C GLY A 465 27.38 11.10 -48.10
N THR A 466 26.32 10.63 -48.77
CA THR A 466 26.14 10.78 -50.23
C THR A 466 25.68 12.15 -50.67
N ALA A 467 24.98 12.91 -49.81
CA ALA A 467 24.54 14.28 -50.09
C ALA A 467 25.68 15.33 -49.92
N GLY A 468 26.77 15.00 -49.21
CA GLY A 468 27.93 15.86 -48.95
C GLY A 468 29.07 15.72 -50.01
N GLY A 469 28.93 14.88 -51.01
CA GLY A 469 29.99 14.44 -51.92
C GLY A 469 30.01 15.10 -53.30
N VAL A 470 29.41 16.28 -53.54
CA VAL A 470 29.56 17.00 -54.81
C VAL A 470 30.00 18.44 -54.50
N ILE A 471 31.23 18.59 -54.09
CA ILE A 471 31.97 19.85 -54.32
C ILE A 471 32.88 19.56 -55.48
N ASP A 472 32.48 19.98 -56.67
CA ASP A 472 33.27 20.02 -57.88
C ASP A 472 34.48 20.99 -57.69
N PRO A 473 35.72 20.52 -57.80
CA PRO A 473 36.87 21.43 -57.68
C PRO A 473 37.33 22.01 -59.03
N SER A 474 36.40 22.29 -59.95
CA SER A 474 36.74 22.97 -61.21
C SER A 474 35.92 24.26 -61.39
N GLY A 475 36.45 25.33 -60.88
CA GLY A 475 36.02 26.70 -61.12
C GLY A 475 37.24 27.58 -61.07
N ASP A 476 37.79 27.89 -62.26
CA ASP A 476 38.84 28.90 -62.50
C ASP A 476 38.57 30.27 -61.91
#